data_c89a376455dfd65f79c1114a1b0e0c0c
#
_entry.id   c89a376455dfd65f79c1114a1b0e0c0c
#
_cell.length_a   1.000
_cell.length_b   1.000
_cell.length_c   1.000
_cell.angle_alpha   90.00
_cell.angle_beta   90.00
_cell.angle_gamma   90.00
#
_symmetry.space_group_name_H-M   'P 1'
#
loop_
_entity.id
_entity.type
_entity.pdbx_description
1 polymer ?
#
loop_
_entity_poly.entity_id
_entity_poly.type
_entity_poly.pdbx_seq_one_letter_code
_entity_poly.pdbx_strand_id
1 'polypeptide(L)'
;MLIHKLTKIIKQDTDDNISFVECDHPFSGRPRSQVILTFKEQKTRVSIVQISDMSKMYICIISRKGKKTDGDFGGHYEWQEVWFKPTLEDKYLPQVYQFIKLMVNNANKFYSKSMAISYKEAIAKLTNK
;
A
#
# COMPACT_ATOMS: atom_id res chain seq x y z
N MET A 1 -11.43 1.01 -12.69
CA MET A 1 -10.03 0.62 -12.39
C MET A 1 -9.99 -0.35 -11.22
N LEU A 2 -8.98 -1.17 -11.18
CA LEU A 2 -8.78 -2.16 -10.12
C LEU A 2 -8.75 -1.54 -8.72
N ILE A 3 -8.11 -0.39 -8.59
CA ILE A 3 -8.04 0.34 -7.32
C ILE A 3 -9.43 0.70 -6.78
N HIS A 4 -10.37 1.05 -7.66
CA HIS A 4 -11.73 1.42 -7.22
C HIS A 4 -12.47 0.21 -6.64
N LYS A 5 -12.25 -0.96 -7.23
CA LYS A 5 -12.84 -2.21 -6.74
C LYS A 5 -12.24 -2.60 -5.38
N LEU A 6 -10.93 -2.45 -5.23
CA LEU A 6 -10.25 -2.69 -3.96
C LEU A 6 -10.75 -1.71 -2.89
N THR A 7 -10.93 -0.44 -3.25
CA THR A 7 -11.43 0.59 -2.33
C THR A 7 -12.81 0.24 -1.77
N LYS A 8 -13.69 -0.34 -2.59
CA LYS A 8 -15.00 -0.79 -2.11
C LYS A 8 -14.88 -1.85 -1.03
N ILE A 9 -13.93 -2.75 -1.18
CA ILE A 9 -13.66 -3.79 -0.17
C ILE A 9 -13.16 -3.16 1.13
N ILE A 10 -12.24 -2.21 1.01
CA ILE A 10 -11.68 -1.51 2.17
C ILE A 10 -12.77 -0.76 2.93
N LYS A 11 -13.69 -0.10 2.21
CA LYS A 11 -14.80 0.64 2.84
C LYS A 11 -15.75 -0.24 3.63
N GLN A 12 -15.84 -1.52 3.31
CA GLN A 12 -16.68 -2.46 4.03
C GLN A 12 -16.07 -2.94 5.34
N ASP A 13 -14.78 -2.69 5.55
CA ASP A 13 -14.11 -3.06 6.78
C ASP A 13 -14.42 -2.02 7.87
N THR A 14 -14.88 -2.49 9.01
CA THR A 14 -15.25 -1.66 10.16
C THR A 14 -14.14 -1.54 11.20
N ASP A 15 -12.92 -1.92 10.86
CA ASP A 15 -11.78 -1.87 11.77
C ASP A 15 -11.42 -0.41 12.10
N ASP A 16 -11.62 -0.01 13.35
CA ASP A 16 -11.32 1.35 13.81
C ASP A 16 -9.83 1.69 13.77
N ASN A 17 -8.96 0.68 13.71
CA ASN A 17 -7.52 0.90 13.58
C ASN A 17 -7.15 1.48 12.22
N ILE A 18 -7.99 1.31 11.21
CA ILE A 18 -7.69 1.69 9.84
C ILE A 18 -8.55 2.89 9.44
N SER A 19 -7.91 3.97 9.03
CA SER A 19 -8.57 5.09 8.39
C SER A 19 -8.09 5.22 6.96
N PHE A 20 -8.90 5.81 6.07
CA PHE A 20 -8.50 5.97 4.68
C PHE A 20 -8.95 7.30 4.12
N VAL A 21 -8.18 7.76 3.13
CA VAL A 21 -8.47 8.97 2.36
C VAL A 21 -8.32 8.63 0.89
N GLU A 22 -9.31 8.98 0.08
CA GLU A 22 -9.25 8.85 -1.37
C GLU A 22 -8.82 10.17 -1.99
N CYS A 23 -7.92 10.11 -2.95
CA CYS A 23 -7.45 11.26 -3.70
C CYS A 23 -7.35 10.89 -5.17
N ASP A 24 -8.16 11.54 -6.01
CA ASP A 24 -8.07 11.37 -7.46
C ASP A 24 -7.47 12.64 -8.04
N HIS A 25 -6.19 12.57 -8.36
CA HIS A 25 -5.48 13.70 -8.95
C HIS A 25 -4.91 13.33 -10.33
N PRO A 26 -5.17 14.15 -11.35
CA PRO A 26 -4.51 13.94 -12.63
C PRO A 26 -2.99 14.06 -12.46
N PHE A 27 -2.27 13.17 -13.11
CA PHE A 27 -0.81 13.24 -13.15
C PHE A 27 -0.35 13.25 -14.60
N SER A 28 0.31 14.32 -15.01
CA SER A 28 0.78 14.50 -16.40
C SER A 28 -0.33 14.30 -17.44
N GLY A 29 -1.54 14.82 -17.16
CA GLY A 29 -2.70 14.68 -18.04
C GLY A 29 -3.35 13.30 -18.02
N ARG A 30 -2.89 12.38 -17.20
CA ARG A 30 -3.47 11.03 -17.06
C ARG A 30 -4.31 10.93 -15.79
N PRO A 31 -5.46 10.21 -15.83
CA PRO A 31 -6.19 9.94 -14.60
C PRO A 31 -5.30 9.17 -13.63
N ARG A 32 -5.38 9.54 -12.36
CA ARG A 32 -4.64 8.87 -11.30
C ARG A 32 -5.54 8.75 -10.10
N SER A 33 -5.70 7.53 -9.62
CA SER A 33 -6.44 7.26 -8.39
C SER A 33 -5.49 6.83 -7.31
N GLN A 34 -5.69 7.37 -6.12
CA GLN A 34 -4.86 7.08 -4.96
C GLN A 34 -5.73 6.92 -3.72
N VAL A 35 -5.38 5.94 -2.91
CA VAL A 35 -5.97 5.73 -1.59
C VAL A 35 -4.85 5.65 -0.59
N ILE A 36 -4.98 6.36 0.53
CA ILE A 36 -4.01 6.29 1.62
C ILE A 36 -4.70 5.66 2.82
N LEU A 37 -4.18 4.53 3.27
CA LEU A 37 -4.62 3.86 4.47
C LEU A 37 -3.67 4.22 5.60
N THR A 38 -4.23 4.48 6.79
CA THR A 38 -3.43 4.70 7.99
C THR A 38 -3.78 3.63 9.01
N PHE A 39 -2.77 2.83 9.36
CA PHE A 39 -2.86 1.81 10.41
C PHE A 39 -2.34 2.44 11.69
N LYS A 40 -3.26 2.85 12.55
CA LYS A 40 -2.95 3.70 13.72
C LYS A 40 -2.04 3.02 14.73
N GLU A 41 -2.34 1.77 15.09
CA GLU A 41 -1.57 1.02 16.08
C GLU A 41 -0.14 0.75 15.59
N GLN A 42 -0.01 0.41 14.33
CA GLN A 42 1.27 0.10 13.71
C GLN A 42 2.05 1.35 13.29
N LYS A 43 1.42 2.53 13.35
CA LYS A 43 2.02 3.80 12.90
C LYS A 43 2.55 3.69 11.47
N THR A 44 1.79 3.01 10.62
CA THR A 44 2.18 2.69 9.26
C THR A 44 1.14 3.22 8.29
N ARG A 45 1.58 3.83 7.21
CA ARG A 45 0.73 4.24 6.11
C ARG A 45 0.94 3.33 4.92
N VAL A 46 -0.13 3.09 4.19
CA VAL A 46 -0.08 2.34 2.93
C VAL A 46 -0.70 3.21 1.85
N SER A 47 0.06 3.51 0.83
CA SER A 47 -0.41 4.27 -0.33
C SER A 47 -0.68 3.29 -1.46
N ILE A 48 -1.86 3.37 -2.05
CA ILE A 48 -2.28 2.55 -3.18
C ILE A 48 -2.52 3.48 -4.36
N VAL A 49 -1.84 3.24 -5.49
CA VAL A 49 -1.91 4.11 -6.66
C VAL A 49 -2.10 3.29 -7.92
N GLN A 50 -2.98 3.76 -8.77
CA GLN A 50 -3.14 3.25 -10.14
C GLN A 50 -3.41 4.43 -11.07
N ILE A 51 -2.69 4.50 -12.19
CA ILE A 51 -2.78 5.64 -13.11
C ILE A 51 -3.88 5.43 -14.14
N SER A 52 -4.05 4.23 -14.66
CA SER A 52 -5.07 3.90 -15.65
C SER A 52 -5.50 2.45 -15.50
N ASP A 53 -6.57 2.06 -16.18
CA ASP A 53 -7.09 0.69 -16.13
C ASP A 53 -6.04 -0.36 -16.51
N MET A 54 -5.17 -0.02 -17.44
CA MET A 54 -4.16 -0.95 -17.96
C MET A 54 -2.84 -0.85 -17.21
N SER A 55 -2.69 0.09 -16.30
CA SER A 55 -1.46 0.23 -15.53
C SER A 55 -1.47 -0.72 -14.34
N LYS A 56 -0.26 -1.06 -13.89
CA LYS A 56 -0.10 -1.79 -12.63
C LYS A 56 -0.64 -0.97 -11.48
N MET A 57 -1.18 -1.64 -10.49
CA MET A 57 -1.51 -1.03 -9.20
C MET A 57 -0.30 -1.18 -8.29
N TYR A 58 0.10 -0.08 -7.66
CA TYR A 58 1.23 -0.06 -6.73
C TYR A 58 0.72 0.14 -5.32
N ILE A 59 1.20 -0.69 -4.41
CA ILE A 59 0.93 -0.58 -2.99
C ILE A 59 2.26 -0.28 -2.31
N CYS A 60 2.35 0.87 -1.66
CA CYS A 60 3.58 1.31 -0.98
C CYS A 60 3.35 1.32 0.52
N ILE A 61 4.08 0.50 1.24
CA ILE A 61 4.13 0.57 2.70
C ILE A 61 5.11 1.65 3.10
N ILE A 62 4.68 2.54 3.97
CA ILE A 62 5.51 3.59 4.51
C ILE A 62 5.40 3.55 6.03
N SER A 63 6.50 3.27 6.70
CA SER A 63 6.53 3.29 8.16
C SER A 63 7.57 4.29 8.65
N ARG A 64 7.20 4.98 9.70
CA ARG A 64 8.12 5.87 10.37
C ARG A 64 8.98 5.06 11.33
N LYS A 65 10.28 5.08 11.11
CA LYS A 65 11.25 4.37 11.94
C LYS A 65 12.27 5.37 12.51
N GLY A 66 12.61 5.18 13.76
CA GLY A 66 13.59 6.03 14.42
C GLY A 66 13.00 7.27 15.02
N LYS A 67 13.83 8.01 15.69
CA LYS A 67 13.44 9.26 16.33
C LYS A 67 13.34 10.37 15.31
N LYS A 68 12.35 11.24 15.50
CA LYS A 68 12.25 12.47 14.75
C LYS A 68 13.48 13.31 15.05
N THR A 69 14.24 13.67 14.01
CA THR A 69 15.39 14.55 14.16
C THR A 69 14.98 15.98 13.87
N ASP A 70 15.58 16.92 14.57
CA ASP A 70 15.30 18.34 14.37
C ASP A 70 15.66 18.75 12.95
N GLY A 71 14.72 19.41 12.29
CA GLY A 71 14.88 19.85 10.92
C GLY A 71 14.47 18.84 9.85
N ASP A 72 14.19 17.62 10.23
CA ASP A 72 13.64 16.63 9.29
C ASP A 72 12.13 16.71 9.18
N PHE A 73 11.61 16.34 8.03
CA PHE A 73 10.18 16.29 7.76
C PHE A 73 9.53 15.08 8.43
N GLY A 74 9.74 14.90 9.73
CA GLY A 74 9.07 13.86 10.48
C GLY A 74 9.91 12.62 10.76
N GLY A 75 11.21 12.64 10.56
CA GLY A 75 12.10 11.54 10.89
C GLY A 75 12.36 10.61 9.70
N HIS A 76 12.94 9.48 9.99
CA HIS A 76 13.31 8.52 8.96
C HIS A 76 12.11 7.67 8.58
N TYR A 77 11.89 7.53 7.27
CA TYR A 77 10.86 6.67 6.73
C TYR A 77 11.52 5.50 6.02
N GLU A 78 10.98 4.33 6.23
CA GLU A 78 11.30 3.15 5.43
C GLU A 78 10.08 2.82 4.59
N TRP A 79 10.30 2.35 3.37
CA TRP A 79 9.23 2.09 2.44
C TRP A 79 9.56 0.94 1.51
N GLN A 80 8.52 0.31 1.00
CA GLN A 80 8.63 -0.73 -0.01
C GLN A 80 7.39 -0.67 -0.90
N GLU A 81 7.58 -0.66 -2.21
CA GLU A 81 6.49 -0.75 -3.16
C GLU A 81 6.30 -2.19 -3.62
N VAL A 82 5.04 -2.59 -3.73
CA VAL A 82 4.64 -3.88 -4.29
C VAL A 82 3.69 -3.61 -5.44
N TRP A 83 3.95 -4.20 -6.60
CA TRP A 83 3.08 -4.00 -7.75
C TRP A 83 2.22 -5.22 -8.02
N PHE A 84 1.02 -4.96 -8.51
CA PHE A 84 0.03 -5.97 -8.92
C PHE A 84 -0.25 -5.81 -10.40
N LYS A 85 -0.50 -6.92 -11.07
CA LYS A 85 -0.86 -6.91 -12.49
C LYS A 85 -2.24 -6.25 -12.68
N PRO A 86 -2.43 -5.46 -13.76
CA PRO A 86 -3.73 -4.84 -14.02
C PRO A 86 -4.84 -5.85 -14.32
N THR A 87 -4.47 -7.06 -14.68
CA THR A 87 -5.41 -8.15 -15.02
C THR A 87 -5.79 -9.02 -13.83
N LEU A 88 -5.47 -8.60 -12.61
CA LEU A 88 -5.86 -9.32 -11.41
C LEU A 88 -7.40 -9.44 -11.36
N GLU A 89 -7.87 -10.65 -11.18
CA GLU A 89 -9.32 -10.91 -11.12
C GLU A 89 -9.93 -10.40 -9.82
N ASP A 90 -11.16 -9.90 -9.90
CA ASP A 90 -11.87 -9.31 -8.77
C ASP A 90 -11.96 -10.25 -7.56
N LYS A 91 -12.09 -11.56 -7.81
CA LYS A 91 -12.20 -12.55 -6.73
C LYS A 91 -10.97 -12.60 -5.82
N TYR A 92 -9.82 -12.11 -6.29
CA TYR A 92 -8.59 -12.09 -5.49
C TYR A 92 -8.41 -10.81 -4.68
N LEU A 93 -9.22 -9.78 -4.92
CA LEU A 93 -9.07 -8.50 -4.23
C LEU A 93 -9.22 -8.60 -2.70
N PRO A 94 -10.12 -9.40 -2.14
CA PRO A 94 -10.14 -9.60 -0.69
C PRO A 94 -8.83 -10.16 -0.15
N GLN A 95 -8.17 -11.04 -0.91
CA GLN A 95 -6.86 -11.57 -0.55
C GLN A 95 -5.78 -10.48 -0.58
N VAL A 96 -5.86 -9.56 -1.55
CA VAL A 96 -4.94 -8.43 -1.64
C VAL A 96 -5.08 -7.54 -0.39
N TYR A 97 -6.30 -7.29 0.06
CA TYR A 97 -6.51 -6.50 1.26
C TYR A 97 -5.95 -7.21 2.50
N GLN A 98 -6.18 -8.50 2.65
CA GLN A 98 -5.58 -9.27 3.74
C GLN A 98 -4.05 -9.27 3.66
N PHE A 99 -3.52 -9.34 2.45
CA PHE A 99 -2.07 -9.23 2.23
C PHE A 99 -1.52 -7.89 2.70
N ILE A 100 -2.24 -6.79 2.43
CA ILE A 100 -1.84 -5.45 2.91
C ILE A 100 -1.75 -5.46 4.43
N LYS A 101 -2.72 -6.04 5.13
CA LYS A 101 -2.70 -6.14 6.58
C LYS A 101 -1.50 -6.95 7.07
N LEU A 102 -1.20 -8.06 6.39
CA LEU A 102 -0.03 -8.88 6.73
C LEU A 102 1.27 -8.14 6.51
N MET A 103 1.38 -7.36 5.43
CA MET A 103 2.55 -6.53 5.18
C MET A 103 2.77 -5.54 6.32
N VAL A 104 1.71 -4.87 6.75
CA VAL A 104 1.78 -3.89 7.84
C VAL A 104 2.25 -4.55 9.14
N ASN A 105 1.73 -5.73 9.46
CA ASN A 105 2.11 -6.46 10.67
C ASN A 105 3.52 -7.06 10.60
N ASN A 106 4.08 -7.18 9.40
CA ASN A 106 5.42 -7.70 9.16
C ASN A 106 6.29 -6.67 8.44
N ALA A 107 6.07 -5.41 8.73
CA ALA A 107 6.66 -4.31 7.99
C ALA A 107 8.19 -4.36 7.94
N ASN A 108 8.83 -4.82 9.00
CA ASN A 108 10.29 -4.93 9.05
C ASN A 108 10.87 -5.84 7.97
N LYS A 109 10.07 -6.75 7.41
CA LYS A 109 10.52 -7.61 6.31
C LYS A 109 10.54 -6.89 4.96
N PHE A 110 9.92 -5.71 4.88
CA PHE A 110 9.70 -5.00 3.62
C PHE A 110 10.48 -3.69 3.49
N TYR A 111 11.15 -3.24 4.53
CA TYR A 111 11.82 -1.94 4.51
C TYR A 111 13.21 -2.03 3.91
N SER A 112 13.28 -2.20 2.61
CA SER A 112 14.57 -2.29 1.93
C SER A 112 14.97 -1.03 1.17
N LYS A 113 14.06 -0.06 1.02
CA LYS A 113 14.24 1.15 0.22
C LYS A 113 14.65 0.83 -1.23
N SER A 114 14.37 -0.38 -1.66
CA SER A 114 14.78 -0.84 -2.96
C SER A 114 13.66 -0.67 -3.99
N MET A 115 13.93 -1.11 -5.19
CA MET A 115 12.98 -1.09 -6.26
C MET A 115 11.67 -1.80 -5.88
N ALA A 116 10.59 -1.45 -6.57
CA ALA A 116 9.31 -2.13 -6.40
C ALA A 116 9.45 -3.62 -6.67
N ILE A 117 8.84 -4.43 -5.81
CA ILE A 117 8.81 -5.88 -5.97
C ILE A 117 7.44 -6.34 -6.43
N SER A 118 7.37 -7.51 -7.05
CA SER A 118 6.10 -8.08 -7.47
C SER A 118 5.33 -8.63 -6.27
N TYR A 119 4.03 -8.80 -6.44
CA TYR A 119 3.18 -9.45 -5.45
C TYR A 119 3.74 -10.84 -5.07
N LYS A 120 4.19 -11.59 -6.07
CA LYS A 120 4.77 -12.92 -5.85
C LYS A 120 6.01 -12.85 -4.95
N GLU A 121 6.90 -11.90 -5.21
CA GLU A 121 8.09 -11.69 -4.38
C GLU A 121 7.72 -11.26 -2.96
N ALA A 122 6.71 -10.43 -2.82
CA ALA A 122 6.23 -9.97 -1.52
C ALA A 122 5.65 -11.13 -0.70
N ILE A 123 4.88 -12.01 -1.32
CA ILE A 123 4.36 -13.21 -0.67
C ILE A 123 5.51 -14.10 -0.20
N ALA A 124 6.56 -14.26 -1.01
CA ALA A 124 7.74 -15.04 -0.63
C ALA A 124 8.42 -14.47 0.62
N LYS A 125 8.49 -13.13 0.73
CA LYS A 125 9.05 -12.49 1.93
C LYS A 125 8.24 -12.81 3.20
N LEU A 126 6.92 -12.91 3.08
CA LEU A 126 6.06 -13.24 4.21
C LEU A 126 6.21 -14.70 4.65
N THR A 127 6.48 -15.59 3.72
CA THR A 127 6.58 -17.02 4.00
C THR A 127 7.98 -17.46 4.42
N ASN A 128 9.00 -16.66 4.12
CA ASN A 128 10.37 -16.94 4.55
C ASN A 128 10.54 -16.60 6.02
N LYS A 129 10.94 -17.56 6.77
CA LYS A 129 11.22 -17.39 8.21
C LYS A 129 12.67 -16.99 8.42
#